data_294bf3901d6edc64b52669bfec225955
#
_entry.id   294bf3901d6edc64b52669bfec225955
#
_cell.length_a   1.000
_cell.length_b   1.000
_cell.length_c   1.000
_cell.angle_alpha   90.00
_cell.angle_beta   90.00
_cell.angle_gamma   90.00
#
_symmetry.space_group_name_H-M   'P 1'
#
loop_
_entity.id
_entity.type
_entity.pdbx_description
1 polymer ?
#
loop_
_entity_poly.entity_id
_entity_poly.type
_entity_poly.pdbx_seq_one_letter_code
_entity_poly.pdbx_strand_id
1 'polypeptide(L)'
;MANSLQLAADFLIFEYARVADPRAREALMTASARLSAVGQLHRFLSGHDQRGLLDFEAYLTELGELVAESTGLTCAIDADPCRLGGGPAQLLAIAINELAMNAAKHAYPPGAGGALHVECRGVDGRLRLAVADQGRGLPAGFDAEGSRGLGMTIVGAVVRQLGGVLSAVNDGGARFTLDIPAPRAIASASRSFAPPER
;
A
#
# COMPACT_ATOMS: atom_id res chain seq x y z
N MET A 1 5.88 20.87 0.04
CA MET A 1 6.22 19.59 0.74
C MET A 1 6.71 18.50 -0.21
N ALA A 2 6.05 18.21 -1.35
CA ALA A 2 6.53 17.18 -2.30
C ALA A 2 7.98 17.43 -2.80
N ASN A 3 8.35 18.67 -3.04
CA ASN A 3 9.71 19.05 -3.46
C ASN A 3 10.75 18.77 -2.38
N SER A 4 10.39 18.94 -1.10
CA SER A 4 11.28 18.67 0.03
C SER A 4 11.54 17.18 0.23
N LEU A 5 10.55 16.32 -0.05
CA LEU A 5 10.70 14.86 0.00
C LEU A 5 11.58 14.35 -1.13
N GLN A 6 11.45 14.92 -2.34
CA GLN A 6 12.32 14.59 -3.46
C GLN A 6 13.77 14.98 -3.18
N LEU A 7 14.00 16.20 -2.67
CA LEU A 7 15.33 16.64 -2.28
C LEU A 7 15.96 15.75 -1.20
N ALA A 8 15.16 15.28 -0.23
CA ALA A 8 15.62 14.35 0.79
C ALA A 8 16.00 12.98 0.19
N ALA A 9 15.20 12.47 -0.77
CA ALA A 9 15.51 11.23 -1.48
C ALA A 9 16.81 11.36 -2.29
N ASP A 10 16.98 12.46 -3.02
CA ASP A 10 18.18 12.74 -3.81
C ASP A 10 19.43 12.88 -2.93
N PHE A 11 19.28 13.49 -1.74
CA PHE A 11 20.36 13.56 -0.75
C PHE A 11 20.80 12.19 -0.26
N LEU A 12 19.86 11.25 -0.01
CA LEU A 12 20.18 9.89 0.38
C LEU A 12 20.94 9.12 -0.72
N ILE A 13 20.60 9.37 -1.99
CA ILE A 13 21.32 8.81 -3.15
C ILE A 13 22.74 9.38 -3.20
N PHE A 14 22.91 10.67 -2.92
CA PHE A 14 24.22 11.28 -2.87
C PHE A 14 25.10 10.70 -1.75
N GLU A 15 24.54 10.51 -0.55
CA GLU A 15 25.24 9.89 0.58
C GLU A 15 25.55 8.41 0.34
N TYR A 16 24.70 7.68 -0.40
CA TYR A 16 24.93 6.29 -0.80
C TYR A 16 26.31 6.08 -1.45
N ALA A 17 26.76 7.01 -2.30
CA ALA A 17 28.04 6.91 -2.99
C ALA A 17 29.23 6.99 -2.04
N ARG A 18 29.05 7.55 -0.84
CA ARG A 18 30.10 7.80 0.17
C ARG A 18 30.19 6.71 1.24
N VAL A 19 29.17 5.86 1.35
CA VAL A 19 29.11 4.79 2.36
C VAL A 19 29.80 3.54 1.85
N ALA A 20 30.76 3.02 2.62
CA ALA A 20 31.50 1.82 2.26
C ALA A 20 30.78 0.51 2.63
N ASP A 21 29.97 0.52 3.70
CA ASP A 21 29.25 -0.66 4.18
C ASP A 21 28.10 -1.03 3.23
N PRO A 22 28.08 -2.25 2.66
CA PRO A 22 27.02 -2.71 1.75
C PRO A 22 25.63 -2.69 2.39
N ARG A 23 25.50 -3.01 3.68
CA ARG A 23 24.21 -3.02 4.39
C ARG A 23 23.68 -1.60 4.59
N ALA A 24 24.57 -0.67 4.91
CA ALA A 24 24.18 0.74 5.01
C ALA A 24 23.81 1.33 3.65
N ARG A 25 24.48 0.93 2.57
CA ARG A 25 24.10 1.27 1.19
C ARG A 25 22.69 0.80 0.87
N GLU A 26 22.37 -0.47 1.13
CA GLU A 26 21.04 -1.03 0.88
C GLU A 26 19.96 -0.30 1.68
N ALA A 27 20.25 0.05 2.93
CA ALA A 27 19.34 0.83 3.77
C ALA A 27 19.07 2.23 3.19
N LEU A 28 20.10 2.93 2.70
CA LEU A 28 19.98 4.25 2.07
C LEU A 28 19.18 4.19 0.78
N MET A 29 19.44 3.21 -0.08
CA MET A 29 18.67 3.01 -1.32
C MET A 29 17.19 2.74 -1.03
N THR A 30 16.92 1.88 -0.05
CA THR A 30 15.56 1.58 0.38
C THR A 30 14.86 2.81 0.94
N ALA A 31 15.53 3.63 1.75
CA ALA A 31 14.98 4.87 2.30
C ALA A 31 14.73 5.91 1.20
N SER A 32 15.65 6.07 0.24
CA SER A 32 15.47 6.96 -0.91
C SER A 32 14.27 6.57 -1.77
N ALA A 33 14.15 5.28 -2.12
CA ALA A 33 13.02 4.78 -2.91
C ALA A 33 11.67 5.05 -2.21
N ARG A 34 11.60 4.87 -0.88
CA ARG A 34 10.41 5.18 -0.08
C ARG A 34 10.06 6.66 -0.06
N LEU A 35 11.05 7.53 0.13
CA LEU A 35 10.82 8.98 0.10
C LEU A 35 10.36 9.45 -1.27
N SER A 36 10.91 8.88 -2.35
CA SER A 36 10.49 9.16 -3.71
C SER A 36 9.04 8.74 -3.95
N ALA A 37 8.65 7.52 -3.51
CA ALA A 37 7.28 7.02 -3.62
C ALA A 37 6.30 7.92 -2.84
N VAL A 38 6.63 8.29 -1.60
CA VAL A 38 5.79 9.21 -0.80
C VAL A 38 5.71 10.59 -1.46
N GLY A 39 6.80 11.09 -2.06
CA GLY A 39 6.84 12.34 -2.80
C GLY A 39 5.95 12.30 -4.06
N GLN A 40 5.95 11.20 -4.79
CA GLN A 40 5.08 10.98 -5.96
C GLN A 40 3.61 10.91 -5.54
N LEU A 41 3.30 10.11 -4.51
CA LEU A 41 1.95 10.02 -3.94
C LEU A 41 1.43 11.38 -3.45
N HIS A 42 2.29 12.18 -2.81
CA HIS A 42 1.91 13.53 -2.38
C HIS A 42 1.64 14.47 -3.56
N ARG A 43 2.42 14.40 -4.65
CA ARG A 43 2.17 15.19 -5.87
C ARG A 43 0.85 14.80 -6.51
N PHE A 44 0.61 13.51 -6.63
CA PHE A 44 -0.62 12.94 -7.16
C PHE A 44 -1.86 13.43 -6.39
N LEU A 45 -1.81 13.36 -5.06
CA LEU A 45 -2.91 13.83 -4.19
C LEU A 45 -3.08 15.36 -4.19
N SER A 46 -2.01 16.12 -4.40
CA SER A 46 -2.09 17.57 -4.46
C SER A 46 -2.82 18.09 -5.71
N GLY A 47 -2.93 17.27 -6.75
CA GLY A 47 -3.75 17.54 -7.94
C GLY A 47 -5.24 17.22 -7.73
N HIS A 48 -5.58 16.43 -6.72
CA HIS A 48 -6.97 16.13 -6.36
C HIS A 48 -7.34 16.97 -5.13
N ASP A 49 -8.46 17.69 -5.21
CA ASP A 49 -8.91 18.67 -4.20
C ASP A 49 -8.82 18.11 -2.76
N GLN A 50 -7.89 18.62 -1.97
CA GLN A 50 -7.61 18.17 -0.59
C GLN A 50 -8.80 18.37 0.38
N ARG A 51 -9.87 19.03 -0.04
CA ARG A 51 -11.06 19.33 0.75
C ARG A 51 -12.27 18.46 0.39
N GLY A 52 -12.14 17.65 -0.67
CA GLY A 52 -13.18 16.76 -1.15
C GLY A 52 -12.94 15.29 -0.86
N LEU A 53 -13.95 14.48 -1.18
CA LEU A 53 -13.83 13.04 -1.22
C LEU A 53 -13.31 12.64 -2.60
N LEU A 54 -12.19 11.92 -2.65
CA LEU A 54 -11.68 11.35 -3.90
C LEU A 54 -12.37 10.02 -4.22
N ASP A 55 -12.43 9.67 -5.48
CA ASP A 55 -12.79 8.34 -5.95
C ASP A 55 -11.62 7.39 -5.66
N PHE A 56 -11.83 6.51 -4.69
CA PHE A 56 -10.73 5.66 -4.21
C PHE A 56 -10.46 4.46 -5.13
N GLU A 57 -11.45 3.99 -5.88
CA GLU A 57 -11.25 2.95 -6.90
C GLU A 57 -10.34 3.46 -8.03
N ALA A 58 -10.65 4.63 -8.59
CA ALA A 58 -9.81 5.27 -9.60
C ALA A 58 -8.41 5.54 -9.07
N TYR A 59 -8.30 6.02 -7.82
CA TYR A 59 -7.03 6.25 -7.15
C TYR A 59 -6.19 4.97 -6.99
N LEU A 60 -6.81 3.85 -6.59
CA LEU A 60 -6.11 2.56 -6.48
C LEU A 60 -5.62 2.06 -7.82
N THR A 61 -6.36 2.29 -8.91
CA THR A 61 -5.95 1.90 -10.26
C THR A 61 -4.66 2.62 -10.67
N GLU A 62 -4.60 3.94 -10.50
CA GLU A 62 -3.40 4.73 -10.81
C GLU A 62 -2.23 4.38 -9.87
N LEU A 63 -2.51 4.12 -8.59
CA LEU A 63 -1.50 3.64 -7.65
C LEU A 63 -0.95 2.27 -8.08
N GLY A 64 -1.79 1.37 -8.59
CA GLY A 64 -1.40 0.06 -9.09
C GLY A 64 -0.39 0.15 -10.23
N GLU A 65 -0.56 1.10 -11.15
CA GLU A 65 0.40 1.37 -12.22
C GLU A 65 1.75 1.83 -11.69
N LEU A 66 1.76 2.78 -10.73
CA LEU A 66 2.99 3.27 -10.08
C LEU A 66 3.71 2.16 -9.31
N VAL A 67 2.96 1.30 -8.61
CA VAL A 67 3.50 0.14 -7.89
C VAL A 67 4.12 -0.84 -8.88
N ALA A 68 3.45 -1.15 -9.99
CA ALA A 68 3.98 -2.05 -11.02
C ALA A 68 5.29 -1.51 -11.62
N GLU A 69 5.34 -0.22 -11.91
CA GLU A 69 6.53 0.46 -12.45
C GLU A 69 7.72 0.40 -11.47
N SER A 70 7.46 0.64 -10.18
CA SER A 70 8.52 0.72 -9.16
C SER A 70 9.02 -0.64 -8.67
N THR A 71 8.18 -1.68 -8.72
CA THR A 71 8.49 -3.01 -8.18
C THR A 71 8.81 -4.05 -9.24
N GLY A 72 8.40 -3.83 -10.49
CA GLY A 72 8.46 -4.82 -11.57
C GLY A 72 7.43 -5.95 -11.42
N LEU A 73 6.48 -5.85 -10.49
CA LEU A 73 5.37 -6.78 -10.31
C LEU A 73 4.20 -6.37 -11.21
N THR A 74 3.41 -7.33 -11.67
CA THR A 74 2.07 -7.02 -12.20
C THR A 74 1.15 -6.70 -11.02
N CYS A 75 0.36 -5.62 -11.12
CA CYS A 75 -0.55 -5.21 -10.05
C CYS A 75 -1.99 -5.23 -10.57
N ALA A 76 -2.82 -6.11 -10.01
CA ALA A 76 -4.25 -6.18 -10.30
C ALA A 76 -5.03 -5.50 -9.17
N ILE A 77 -5.98 -4.62 -9.54
CA ILE A 77 -6.84 -3.90 -8.60
C ILE A 77 -8.26 -4.43 -8.74
N ASP A 78 -8.88 -4.77 -7.62
CA ASP A 78 -10.28 -5.16 -7.52
C ASP A 78 -10.93 -4.40 -6.35
N ALA A 79 -11.64 -3.32 -6.65
CA ALA A 79 -12.16 -2.41 -5.65
C ALA A 79 -13.66 -2.15 -5.84
N ASP A 80 -14.39 -2.11 -4.72
CA ASP A 80 -15.75 -1.57 -4.73
C ASP A 80 -15.69 -0.05 -4.89
N PRO A 81 -16.66 0.56 -5.62
CA PRO A 81 -16.78 2.01 -5.69
C PRO A 81 -16.86 2.62 -4.29
N CYS A 82 -15.89 3.42 -3.91
CA CYS A 82 -15.90 4.10 -2.63
C CYS A 82 -15.23 5.48 -2.72
N ARG A 83 -15.60 6.37 -1.80
CA ARG A 83 -15.04 7.71 -1.72
C ARG A 83 -14.36 7.91 -0.39
N LEU A 84 -13.11 8.37 -0.41
CA LEU A 84 -12.31 8.62 0.78
C LEU A 84 -11.80 10.07 0.82
N GLY A 85 -11.60 10.58 2.03
CA GLY A 85 -10.82 11.80 2.21
C GLY A 85 -9.36 11.60 1.81
N GLY A 86 -8.69 12.66 1.32
CA GLY A 86 -7.31 12.59 0.85
C GLY A 86 -6.32 12.07 1.90
N GLY A 87 -6.50 12.40 3.18
CA GLY A 87 -5.64 11.92 4.27
C GLY A 87 -5.65 10.39 4.45
N PRO A 88 -6.81 9.76 4.68
CA PRO A 88 -6.93 8.31 4.73
C PRO A 88 -6.44 7.62 3.45
N ALA A 89 -6.77 8.14 2.27
CA ALA A 89 -6.31 7.57 1.00
C ALA A 89 -4.78 7.56 0.89
N GLN A 90 -4.12 8.66 1.30
CA GLN A 90 -2.66 8.76 1.32
C GLN A 90 -2.04 7.74 2.27
N LEU A 91 -2.60 7.57 3.46
CA LEU A 91 -2.10 6.58 4.42
C LEU A 91 -2.22 5.16 3.87
N LEU A 92 -3.35 4.80 3.26
CA LEU A 92 -3.54 3.50 2.63
C LEU A 92 -2.57 3.27 1.47
N ALA A 93 -2.33 4.29 0.64
CA ALA A 93 -1.35 4.20 -0.45
C ALA A 93 0.07 3.93 0.06
N ILE A 94 0.49 4.55 1.17
CA ILE A 94 1.77 4.27 1.81
C ILE A 94 1.83 2.80 2.24
N ALA A 95 0.77 2.29 2.88
CA ALA A 95 0.73 0.90 3.31
C ALA A 95 0.78 -0.08 2.13
N ILE A 96 0.03 0.17 1.04
CA ILE A 96 0.06 -0.64 -0.19
C ILE A 96 1.48 -0.67 -0.77
N ASN A 97 2.13 0.49 -0.89
CA ASN A 97 3.48 0.58 -1.42
C ASN A 97 4.49 -0.22 -0.58
N GLU A 98 4.43 -0.14 0.76
CA GLU A 98 5.32 -0.92 1.63
C GLU A 98 5.09 -2.43 1.50
N LEU A 99 3.83 -2.87 1.39
CA LEU A 99 3.49 -4.28 1.19
C LEU A 99 3.93 -4.76 -0.20
N ALA A 100 3.79 -3.95 -1.24
CA ALA A 100 4.27 -4.24 -2.58
C ALA A 100 5.81 -4.37 -2.63
N MET A 101 6.52 -3.47 -1.98
CA MET A 101 7.98 -3.56 -1.85
C MET A 101 8.42 -4.81 -1.07
N ASN A 102 7.65 -5.22 -0.06
CA ASN A 102 7.89 -6.46 0.66
C ASN A 102 7.68 -7.68 -0.25
N ALA A 103 6.61 -7.70 -1.06
CA ALA A 103 6.37 -8.76 -2.04
C ALA A 103 7.52 -8.84 -3.06
N ALA A 104 7.94 -7.72 -3.65
CA ALA A 104 9.04 -7.67 -4.60
C ALA A 104 10.36 -8.21 -4.02
N LYS A 105 10.64 -7.91 -2.74
CA LYS A 105 11.88 -8.34 -2.07
C LYS A 105 11.84 -9.78 -1.57
N HIS A 106 10.69 -10.25 -1.13
CA HIS A 106 10.58 -11.45 -0.33
C HIS A 106 9.72 -12.55 -0.94
N ALA A 107 8.75 -12.26 -1.78
CA ALA A 107 7.83 -13.25 -2.30
C ALA A 107 8.41 -14.05 -3.47
N TYR A 108 9.22 -13.41 -4.31
CA TYR A 108 9.71 -13.96 -5.58
C TYR A 108 11.24 -14.06 -5.62
N PRO A 109 11.79 -14.96 -6.45
CA PRO A 109 13.22 -14.95 -6.75
C PRO A 109 13.63 -13.65 -7.45
N PRO A 110 14.85 -13.17 -7.27
CA PRO A 110 15.35 -11.97 -7.94
C PRO A 110 15.17 -12.04 -9.46
N GLY A 111 14.52 -11.05 -10.06
CA GLY A 111 14.30 -10.95 -11.51
C GLY A 111 13.21 -11.88 -12.08
N ALA A 112 12.52 -12.66 -11.27
CA ALA A 112 11.50 -13.58 -11.75
C ALA A 112 10.16 -12.90 -12.13
N GLY A 113 9.97 -11.62 -11.77
CA GLY A 113 8.65 -11.00 -11.83
C GLY A 113 7.69 -11.63 -10.82
N GLY A 114 6.45 -11.18 -10.81
CA GLY A 114 5.41 -11.71 -9.94
C GLY A 114 4.12 -10.92 -10.04
N ALA A 115 3.12 -11.34 -9.29
CA ALA A 115 1.80 -10.70 -9.26
C ALA A 115 1.46 -10.19 -7.86
N LEU A 116 0.89 -9.01 -7.80
CA LEU A 116 0.29 -8.41 -6.62
C LEU A 116 -1.19 -8.19 -6.91
N HIS A 117 -2.04 -8.52 -5.96
CA HIS A 117 -3.46 -8.27 -6.03
C HIS A 117 -3.89 -7.38 -4.87
N VAL A 118 -4.54 -6.27 -5.18
CA VAL A 118 -5.07 -5.33 -4.19
C VAL A 118 -6.59 -5.36 -4.27
N GLU A 119 -7.23 -5.77 -3.19
CA GLU A 119 -8.68 -5.78 -3.06
C GLU A 119 -9.13 -4.69 -2.08
N CYS A 120 -10.22 -4.00 -2.41
CA CYS A 120 -10.83 -3.02 -1.53
C CYS A 120 -12.34 -3.25 -1.45
N ARG A 121 -12.87 -3.56 -0.28
CA ARG A 121 -14.28 -3.86 -0.05
C ARG A 121 -14.88 -3.05 1.08
N GLY A 122 -16.10 -2.59 0.89
CA GLY A 122 -16.92 -2.05 1.97
C GLY A 122 -17.73 -3.17 2.63
N VAL A 123 -17.44 -3.49 3.90
CA VAL A 123 -18.12 -4.56 4.64
C VAL A 123 -18.56 -4.03 6.00
N ASP A 124 -19.85 -4.09 6.31
CA ASP A 124 -20.42 -3.75 7.62
C ASP A 124 -19.98 -2.39 8.19
N GLY A 125 -19.93 -1.36 7.34
CA GLY A 125 -19.50 -0.02 7.74
C GLY A 125 -18.00 0.08 8.01
N ARG A 126 -17.20 -0.88 7.52
CA ARG A 126 -15.75 -0.88 7.55
C ARG A 126 -15.21 -0.91 6.12
N LEU A 127 -13.98 -0.44 5.95
CA LEU A 127 -13.22 -0.62 4.72
C LEU A 127 -12.20 -1.72 4.96
N ARG A 128 -12.26 -2.76 4.14
CA ARG A 128 -11.30 -3.85 4.12
C ARG A 128 -10.44 -3.74 2.89
N LEU A 129 -9.15 -3.48 3.12
CA LEU A 129 -8.13 -3.44 2.08
C LEU A 129 -7.24 -4.67 2.25
N ALA A 130 -7.13 -5.50 1.21
CA ALA A 130 -6.23 -6.64 1.19
C ALA A 130 -5.16 -6.46 0.10
N VAL A 131 -3.93 -6.82 0.44
CA VAL A 131 -2.79 -6.87 -0.50
C VAL A 131 -2.24 -8.28 -0.45
N ALA A 132 -2.27 -8.98 -1.57
CA ALA A 132 -1.87 -10.38 -1.68
C ALA A 132 -0.84 -10.57 -2.79
N ASP A 133 0.20 -11.37 -2.53
CA ASP A 133 1.12 -11.88 -3.53
C ASP A 133 0.85 -13.37 -3.82
N GLN A 134 1.45 -13.88 -4.88
CA GLN A 134 1.41 -15.31 -5.27
C GLN A 134 2.78 -15.98 -5.11
N GLY A 135 3.59 -15.46 -4.18
CA GLY A 135 4.95 -15.94 -3.98
C GLY A 135 5.06 -17.05 -2.94
N ARG A 136 6.23 -17.14 -2.31
CA ARG A 136 6.53 -18.21 -1.34
C ARG A 136 5.77 -18.12 -0.01
N GLY A 137 5.00 -17.04 0.21
CA GLY A 137 4.26 -16.82 1.44
C GLY A 137 5.12 -16.36 2.63
N LEU A 138 4.46 -16.26 3.77
CA LEU A 138 5.04 -15.82 5.04
C LEU A 138 5.72 -16.98 5.76
N PRO A 139 6.82 -16.75 6.50
CA PRO A 139 7.45 -17.76 7.32
C PRO A 139 6.51 -18.25 8.43
N ALA A 140 6.74 -19.49 8.91
CA ALA A 140 5.97 -20.03 10.01
C ALA A 140 6.08 -19.15 11.26
N GLY A 141 4.95 -18.87 11.90
CA GLY A 141 4.90 -18.01 13.07
C GLY A 141 5.08 -16.52 12.78
N PHE A 142 4.90 -16.09 11.53
CA PHE A 142 4.95 -14.67 11.18
C PHE A 142 3.92 -13.87 11.98
N ASP A 143 4.40 -12.85 12.68
CA ASP A 143 3.59 -11.89 13.41
C ASP A 143 3.66 -10.53 12.71
N ALA A 144 2.55 -10.08 12.15
CA ALA A 144 2.46 -8.82 11.43
C ALA A 144 2.68 -7.60 12.35
N GLU A 145 2.25 -7.69 13.61
CA GLU A 145 2.39 -6.60 14.60
C GLU A 145 3.78 -6.59 15.26
N GLY A 146 4.38 -7.77 15.48
CA GLY A 146 5.71 -7.93 16.07
C GLY A 146 6.86 -7.84 15.06
N SER A 147 6.56 -7.71 13.78
CA SER A 147 7.59 -7.60 12.73
C SER A 147 8.42 -6.32 12.89
N ARG A 148 9.76 -6.49 12.94
CA ARG A 148 10.72 -5.40 13.17
C ARG A 148 11.21 -4.72 11.89
N GLY A 149 10.75 -5.13 10.72
CA GLY A 149 11.12 -4.49 9.46
C GLY A 149 10.49 -3.09 9.35
N LEU A 150 11.26 -2.10 8.86
CA LEU A 150 10.79 -0.71 8.74
C LEU A 150 9.46 -0.62 7.96
N GLY A 151 9.29 -1.38 6.86
CA GLY A 151 8.05 -1.40 6.09
C GLY A 151 6.84 -1.85 6.91
N MET A 152 6.97 -2.96 7.64
CA MET A 152 5.89 -3.46 8.50
C MET A 152 5.61 -2.51 9.67
N THR A 153 6.62 -1.84 10.21
CA THR A 153 6.45 -0.79 11.22
C THR A 153 5.61 0.37 10.68
N ILE A 154 5.84 0.78 9.42
CA ILE A 154 5.05 1.84 8.75
C ILE A 154 3.62 1.35 8.53
N VAL A 155 3.42 0.14 8.00
CA VAL A 155 2.08 -0.45 7.80
C VAL A 155 1.30 -0.49 9.11
N GLY A 156 1.93 -0.99 10.19
CA GLY A 156 1.32 -1.02 11.52
C GLY A 156 0.97 0.39 12.07
N ALA A 157 1.83 1.39 11.84
CA ALA A 157 1.57 2.77 12.22
C ALA A 157 0.38 3.36 11.45
N VAL A 158 0.30 3.14 10.15
CA VAL A 158 -0.83 3.55 9.30
C VAL A 158 -2.14 2.95 9.80
N VAL A 159 -2.16 1.64 10.03
CA VAL A 159 -3.37 0.94 10.48
C VAL A 159 -3.83 1.46 11.85
N ARG A 160 -2.91 1.64 12.80
CA ARG A 160 -3.23 2.25 14.11
C ARG A 160 -3.76 3.67 13.97
N GLN A 161 -3.16 4.50 13.11
CA GLN A 161 -3.60 5.88 12.88
C GLN A 161 -5.01 5.93 12.30
N LEU A 162 -5.38 4.94 11.48
CA LEU A 162 -6.73 4.79 10.91
C LEU A 162 -7.70 4.07 11.86
N GLY A 163 -7.28 3.68 13.07
CA GLY A 163 -8.12 2.97 14.05
C GLY A 163 -8.49 1.55 13.62
N GLY A 164 -7.65 0.94 12.80
CA GLY A 164 -7.88 -0.37 12.19
C GLY A 164 -7.13 -1.52 12.87
N VAL A 165 -7.25 -2.69 12.26
CA VAL A 165 -6.54 -3.93 12.62
C VAL A 165 -5.81 -4.46 11.39
N LEU A 166 -4.58 -4.92 11.59
CA LEU A 166 -3.77 -5.60 10.58
C LEU A 166 -3.78 -7.10 10.82
N SER A 167 -4.04 -7.88 9.79
CA SER A 167 -3.86 -9.32 9.83
C SER A 167 -3.04 -9.80 8.64
N ALA A 168 -2.37 -10.96 8.79
CA ALA A 168 -1.57 -11.56 7.75
C ALA A 168 -1.75 -13.07 7.78
N VAL A 169 -1.96 -13.67 6.61
CA VAL A 169 -2.15 -15.12 6.44
C VAL A 169 -1.44 -15.59 5.16
N ASN A 170 -1.19 -16.89 5.08
CA ASN A 170 -0.81 -17.55 3.83
C ASN A 170 -2.08 -17.99 3.08
N ASP A 171 -2.23 -17.51 1.84
CA ASP A 171 -3.36 -17.82 0.95
C ASP A 171 -2.87 -17.88 -0.49
N GLY A 172 -2.18 -18.96 -0.83
CA GLY A 172 -1.49 -19.11 -2.12
C GLY A 172 -0.26 -18.21 -2.31
N GLY A 173 0.17 -17.52 -1.26
CA GLY A 173 1.21 -16.52 -1.11
C GLY A 173 1.00 -15.81 0.20
N ALA A 174 1.54 -14.62 0.40
CA ALA A 174 1.24 -13.80 1.56
C ALA A 174 0.04 -12.89 1.27
N ARG A 175 -0.91 -12.83 2.20
CA ARG A 175 -2.08 -11.94 2.17
C ARG A 175 -2.11 -11.10 3.44
N PHE A 176 -2.01 -9.80 3.28
CA PHE A 176 -2.16 -8.80 4.35
C PHE A 176 -3.53 -8.13 4.23
N THR A 177 -4.25 -8.02 5.33
CA THR A 177 -5.56 -7.37 5.37
C THR A 177 -5.56 -6.24 6.40
N LEU A 178 -5.89 -5.04 5.93
CA LEU A 178 -6.12 -3.85 6.72
C LEU A 178 -7.64 -3.67 6.85
N ASP A 179 -8.17 -3.83 8.04
CA ASP A 179 -9.59 -3.66 8.34
C ASP A 179 -9.76 -2.37 9.16
N ILE A 180 -10.26 -1.31 8.54
CA ILE A 180 -10.36 0.01 9.16
C ILE A 180 -11.82 0.44 9.29
N PRO A 181 -12.19 1.24 10.32
CA PRO A 181 -13.50 1.87 10.37
C PRO A 181 -13.73 2.66 9.06
N ALA A 182 -14.89 2.48 8.44
CA ALA A 182 -15.21 3.25 7.25
C ALA A 182 -15.13 4.75 7.58
N PRO A 183 -14.28 5.54 6.90
CA PRO A 183 -14.34 6.99 7.04
C PRO A 183 -15.76 7.45 6.68
N ARG A 184 -16.29 8.45 7.36
CA ARG A 184 -17.70 8.94 7.32
C ARG A 184 -18.32 9.15 5.92
N ALA A 185 -17.66 8.79 4.86
CA ALA A 185 -18.05 9.00 3.46
C ALA A 185 -18.37 7.73 2.66
N ILE A 186 -18.37 6.55 3.26
CA ILE A 186 -18.92 5.35 2.60
C ILE A 186 -20.42 5.32 2.87
N ALA A 187 -21.17 6.19 2.19
CA ALA A 187 -22.62 6.09 2.14
C ALA A 187 -22.98 5.05 1.06
N SER A 188 -23.29 3.84 1.53
CA SER A 188 -24.20 2.86 0.94
C SER A 188 -24.42 2.90 -0.58
N ALA A 189 -23.63 2.14 -1.33
CA ALA A 189 -24.18 1.42 -2.46
C ALA A 189 -24.52 -0.01 -2.00
N SER A 190 -25.45 -0.13 -1.07
CA SER A 190 -26.16 -1.39 -0.85
C SER A 190 -26.89 -1.69 -2.16
N ARG A 191 -26.34 -2.57 -2.99
CA ARG A 191 -27.12 -3.20 -4.07
C ARG A 191 -28.22 -3.98 -3.39
N SER A 192 -29.43 -3.38 -3.35
CA SER A 192 -30.66 -4.10 -3.11
C SER A 192 -30.76 -5.17 -4.20
N PHE A 193 -30.44 -6.39 -3.85
CA PHE A 193 -30.73 -7.55 -4.67
C PHE A 193 -32.25 -7.74 -4.61
N ALA A 194 -32.95 -7.19 -5.59
CA ALA A 194 -34.36 -7.56 -5.81
C ALA A 194 -34.37 -8.94 -6.48
N PRO A 195 -35.06 -9.96 -5.90
CA PRO A 195 -35.22 -11.23 -6.57
C PRO A 195 -36.10 -11.05 -7.80
N PRO A 196 -35.88 -11.82 -8.90
CA PRO A 196 -36.72 -11.77 -10.06
C PRO A 196 -38.11 -12.23 -9.70
N GLU A 197 -39.10 -11.41 -9.99
CA GLU A 197 -40.51 -11.79 -9.92
C GLU A 197 -40.76 -12.94 -10.91
N ARG A 198 -41.53 -13.95 -10.42
CA ARG A 198 -41.97 -15.12 -11.21
C ARG A 198 -43.15 -14.73 -12.08
#